data_499ddbe711bc27e5dfbbdc3162f1fc4a
#
_entry.id   499ddbe711bc27e5dfbbdc3162f1fc4a
#
_cell.length_a   1.000
_cell.length_b   1.000
_cell.length_c   1.000
_cell.angle_alpha   90.00
_cell.angle_beta   90.00
_cell.angle_gamma   90.00
#
_symmetry.space_group_name_H-M   'P 1'
#
loop_
_entity.id
_entity.type
_entity.pdbx_description
1 polymer ?
#
loop_
_entity_poly.entity_id
_entity_poly.type
_entity_poly.pdbx_seq_one_letter_code
_entity_poly.pdbx_strand_id
1 'polypeptide(L)'
;MLKLHGFPVSNYTNMVELALREKELPFEYVMTIPDQTPEFLAKSPRGKVPVLGTPQGFINETMAILQYLEDLGQGQPLLPRDPYERALVRAYMKEIELYIELPARSCFAEAFFGGKLPDAIKTKARDDLKAGFAALKRHARFAPYVAGDSFTLADIVFLYSVDLAAAVGKQLFDLDLLGEIPAGAALLQRLGQNPNVQGIAARRDAGMAGFIAAARARVQAAG
;
A
#
# COMPACT_ATOMS: atom_id res chain seq x y z
N MET A 1 20.59 -1.31 13.34
CA MET A 1 19.57 -0.31 13.05
C MET A 1 18.89 -0.67 11.73
N LEU A 2 17.59 -0.61 11.65
CA LEU A 2 16.82 -0.89 10.45
C LEU A 2 16.98 0.26 9.42
N LYS A 3 16.98 -0.07 8.12
CA LYS A 3 17.06 0.91 7.02
C LYS A 3 15.93 0.68 6.05
N LEU A 4 15.00 1.64 5.91
CA LEU A 4 13.92 1.58 4.95
C LEU A 4 14.34 2.25 3.64
N HIS A 5 14.58 1.45 2.61
CA HIS A 5 14.85 1.91 1.25
C HIS A 5 13.54 2.12 0.49
N GLY A 6 13.31 3.32 0.00
CA GLY A 6 12.10 3.67 -0.73
C GLY A 6 12.03 5.14 -1.09
N PHE A 7 10.88 5.58 -1.63
CA PHE A 7 10.64 6.98 -1.96
C PHE A 7 9.23 7.42 -1.51
N PRO A 8 9.02 8.71 -1.21
CA PRO A 8 7.82 9.19 -0.52
C PRO A 8 6.49 8.90 -1.19
N VAL A 9 6.45 8.83 -2.53
CA VAL A 9 5.21 8.58 -3.29
C VAL A 9 4.86 7.10 -3.41
N SER A 10 5.77 6.21 -3.01
CA SER A 10 5.51 4.76 -3.04
C SER A 10 4.56 4.35 -1.92
N ASN A 11 3.33 3.97 -2.27
CA ASN A 11 2.35 3.49 -1.29
C ASN A 11 2.86 2.27 -0.51
N TYR A 12 3.55 1.34 -1.16
CA TYR A 12 4.15 0.18 -0.49
C TYR A 12 5.27 0.56 0.49
N THR A 13 6.11 1.57 0.16
CA THR A 13 7.08 2.12 1.11
C THR A 13 6.37 2.73 2.32
N ASN A 14 5.29 3.48 2.07
CA ASN A 14 4.52 4.14 3.11
C ASN A 14 3.81 3.14 4.05
N MET A 15 3.42 1.95 3.56
CA MET A 15 2.92 0.87 4.41
C MET A 15 3.97 0.42 5.44
N VAL A 16 5.20 0.19 4.99
CA VAL A 16 6.29 -0.23 5.88
C VAL A 16 6.68 0.89 6.85
N GLU A 17 6.75 2.12 6.34
CA GLU A 17 7.06 3.28 7.19
C GLU A 17 6.02 3.48 8.28
N LEU A 18 4.72 3.37 7.95
CA LEU A 18 3.67 3.50 8.96
C LEU A 18 3.79 2.41 10.02
N ALA A 19 4.05 1.16 9.63
CA ALA A 19 4.26 0.08 10.59
C ALA A 19 5.46 0.34 11.52
N LEU A 20 6.58 0.83 10.97
CA LEU A 20 7.76 1.19 11.77
C LEU A 20 7.44 2.30 12.79
N ARG A 21 6.70 3.32 12.37
CA ARG A 21 6.29 4.44 13.23
C ARG A 21 5.29 4.03 14.30
N GLU A 22 4.27 3.25 13.95
CA GLU A 22 3.27 2.75 14.91
C GLU A 22 3.88 1.80 15.95
N LYS A 23 4.92 1.08 15.56
CA LYS A 23 5.69 0.23 16.47
C LYS A 23 6.79 0.98 17.22
N GLU A 24 6.98 2.27 16.97
CA GLU A 24 8.06 3.10 17.54
C GLU A 24 9.45 2.49 17.34
N LEU A 25 9.65 1.76 16.23
CA LEU A 25 10.93 1.15 15.91
C LEU A 25 11.85 2.18 15.26
N PRO A 26 13.08 2.37 15.77
CA PRO A 26 14.04 3.30 15.17
C PRO A 26 14.52 2.78 13.81
N PHE A 27 14.49 3.63 12.81
CA PHE A 27 14.97 3.32 11.46
C PHE A 27 15.57 4.54 10.78
N GLU A 28 16.47 4.27 9.82
CA GLU A 28 16.98 5.25 8.87
C GLU A 28 16.14 5.14 7.58
N TYR A 29 15.65 6.27 7.09
CA TYR A 29 15.01 6.33 5.78
C TYR A 29 16.05 6.58 4.71
N VAL A 30 16.21 5.64 3.76
CA VAL A 30 17.17 5.73 2.66
C VAL A 30 16.41 6.01 1.37
N MET A 31 16.52 7.25 0.86
CA MET A 31 15.88 7.63 -0.41
C MET A 31 16.38 6.72 -1.53
N THR A 32 15.48 5.96 -2.13
CA THR A 32 15.80 4.94 -3.12
C THR A 32 14.72 4.89 -4.20
N ILE A 33 15.11 5.10 -5.44
CA ILE A 33 14.24 4.93 -6.61
C ILE A 33 14.43 3.49 -7.14
N PRO A 34 13.37 2.82 -7.60
CA PRO A 34 13.48 1.52 -8.28
C PRO A 34 14.51 1.52 -9.38
N ASP A 35 15.40 0.52 -9.37
CA ASP A 35 16.54 0.43 -10.26
C ASP A 35 16.76 -1.02 -10.73
N GLN A 36 17.43 -1.21 -11.87
CA GLN A 36 17.79 -2.50 -12.45
C GLN A 36 19.29 -2.73 -12.47
N THR A 37 20.07 -1.94 -11.75
CA THR A 37 21.52 -2.16 -11.61
C THR A 37 21.79 -3.45 -10.83
N PRO A 38 22.86 -4.19 -11.16
CA PRO A 38 23.24 -5.41 -10.44
C PRO A 38 23.36 -5.19 -8.94
N GLU A 39 23.86 -4.03 -8.52
CA GLU A 39 24.00 -3.64 -7.12
C GLU A 39 22.65 -3.55 -6.41
N PHE A 40 21.64 -2.96 -7.04
CA PHE A 40 20.31 -2.88 -6.43
C PHE A 40 19.55 -4.20 -6.54
N LEU A 41 19.71 -4.94 -7.63
CA LEU A 41 19.11 -6.28 -7.78
C LEU A 41 19.61 -7.28 -6.74
N ALA A 42 20.84 -7.12 -6.23
CA ALA A 42 21.34 -7.92 -5.10
C ALA A 42 20.57 -7.67 -3.79
N LYS A 43 19.91 -6.51 -3.64
CA LYS A 43 19.06 -6.16 -2.49
C LYS A 43 17.59 -6.44 -2.75
N SER A 44 17.15 -6.22 -3.97
CA SER A 44 15.77 -6.38 -4.43
C SER A 44 15.76 -7.11 -5.77
N PRO A 45 15.49 -8.41 -5.82
CA PRO A 45 15.60 -9.23 -7.04
C PRO A 45 14.74 -8.75 -8.22
N ARG A 46 13.71 -7.95 -7.95
CA ARG A 46 12.85 -7.33 -8.95
C ARG A 46 13.14 -5.85 -9.17
N GLY A 47 14.16 -5.29 -8.50
CA GLY A 47 14.50 -3.88 -8.58
C GLY A 47 13.38 -2.97 -8.08
N LYS A 48 12.60 -3.41 -7.07
CA LYS A 48 11.46 -2.71 -6.52
C LYS A 48 11.73 -2.20 -5.10
N VAL A 49 10.92 -1.26 -4.65
CA VAL A 49 10.87 -0.79 -3.26
C VAL A 49 9.47 -1.06 -2.68
N PRO A 50 9.35 -1.21 -1.35
CA PRO A 50 10.36 -1.06 -0.32
C PRO A 50 11.36 -2.21 -0.24
N VAL A 51 12.54 -1.92 0.32
CA VAL A 51 13.48 -2.92 0.82
C VAL A 51 13.83 -2.55 2.25
N LEU A 52 13.79 -3.51 3.16
CA LEU A 52 14.23 -3.31 4.53
C LEU A 52 15.65 -3.87 4.70
N GLY A 53 16.61 -2.99 4.99
CA GLY A 53 17.95 -3.38 5.42
C GLY A 53 17.95 -3.71 6.91
N THR A 54 18.49 -4.88 7.26
CA THR A 54 18.65 -5.39 8.64
C THR A 54 20.11 -5.71 8.90
N PRO A 55 20.52 -5.96 10.15
CA PRO A 55 21.89 -6.43 10.43
C PRO A 55 22.25 -7.76 9.75
N GLN A 56 21.27 -8.58 9.37
CA GLN A 56 21.46 -9.88 8.72
C GLN A 56 21.44 -9.81 7.19
N GLY A 57 20.91 -8.73 6.61
CA GLY A 57 20.77 -8.57 5.16
C GLY A 57 19.52 -7.79 4.77
N PHE A 58 19.04 -8.01 3.55
CA PHE A 58 17.92 -7.28 2.99
C PHE A 58 16.67 -8.14 2.88
N ILE A 59 15.52 -7.55 3.21
CA ILE A 59 14.19 -8.15 3.04
C ILE A 59 13.42 -7.29 2.04
N ASN A 60 12.80 -7.91 1.06
CA ASN A 60 11.89 -7.28 0.11
C ASN A 60 10.49 -7.89 0.22
N GLU A 61 9.53 -7.39 -0.58
CA GLU A 61 8.10 -7.66 -0.48
C GLU A 61 7.46 -7.09 0.80
N THR A 62 6.58 -6.13 0.62
CA THR A 62 5.95 -5.38 1.71
C THR A 62 5.34 -6.28 2.77
N MET A 63 4.59 -7.32 2.36
CA MET A 63 3.93 -8.21 3.31
C MET A 63 4.93 -9.04 4.13
N ALA A 64 6.05 -9.44 3.54
CA ALA A 64 7.13 -10.11 4.26
C ALA A 64 7.83 -9.18 5.25
N ILE A 65 8.07 -7.93 4.84
CA ILE A 65 8.65 -6.90 5.72
C ILE A 65 7.73 -6.64 6.91
N LEU A 66 6.43 -6.43 6.69
CA LEU A 66 5.45 -6.20 7.75
C LEU A 66 5.41 -7.38 8.74
N GLN A 67 5.46 -8.61 8.23
CA GLN A 67 5.50 -9.80 9.08
C GLN A 67 6.81 -9.87 9.89
N TYR A 68 7.95 -9.57 9.27
CA TYR A 68 9.24 -9.53 9.97
C TYR A 68 9.22 -8.52 11.12
N LEU A 69 8.65 -7.33 10.91
CA LEU A 69 8.52 -6.31 11.98
C LEU A 69 7.66 -6.80 13.15
N GLU A 70 6.64 -7.62 12.90
CA GLU A 70 5.85 -8.26 13.96
C GLU A 70 6.64 -9.34 14.69
N ASP A 71 7.38 -10.18 13.93
CA ASP A 71 8.13 -11.29 14.48
C ASP A 71 9.35 -10.85 15.33
N LEU A 72 9.80 -9.59 15.17
CA LEU A 72 10.77 -8.98 16.10
C LEU A 72 10.24 -8.90 17.54
N GLY A 73 8.94 -8.94 17.75
CA GLY A 73 8.31 -8.85 19.07
C GLY A 73 8.56 -7.53 19.82
N GLN A 74 8.98 -6.49 19.09
CA GLN A 74 9.28 -5.16 19.63
C GLN A 74 8.19 -4.15 19.29
N GLY A 75 8.02 -3.16 20.15
CA GLY A 75 7.02 -2.11 20.00
C GLY A 75 5.58 -2.59 20.13
N GLN A 76 4.64 -1.73 19.71
CA GLN A 76 3.21 -2.04 19.76
C GLN A 76 2.88 -3.18 18.76
N PRO A 77 2.21 -4.26 19.21
CA PRO A 77 1.74 -5.30 18.29
C PRO A 77 0.70 -4.76 17.29
N LEU A 78 0.86 -5.09 16.01
CA LEU A 78 -0.07 -4.76 14.94
C LEU A 78 -0.80 -6.00 14.40
N LEU A 79 -0.63 -7.14 15.07
CA LEU A 79 -1.38 -8.37 14.85
C LEU A 79 -1.94 -8.89 16.17
N PRO A 80 -3.15 -9.47 16.19
CA PRO A 80 -3.71 -10.11 17.38
C PRO A 80 -2.84 -11.24 17.90
N ARG A 81 -2.98 -11.58 19.19
CA ARG A 81 -2.29 -12.74 19.78
C ARG A 81 -2.95 -14.07 19.40
N ASP A 82 -4.28 -14.07 19.29
CA ASP A 82 -5.04 -15.25 18.90
C ASP A 82 -4.67 -15.69 17.46
N PRO A 83 -4.33 -16.95 17.23
CA PRO A 83 -3.87 -17.43 15.91
C PRO A 83 -4.95 -17.30 14.82
N TYR A 84 -6.23 -17.48 15.16
CA TYR A 84 -7.31 -17.37 14.20
C TYR A 84 -7.54 -15.91 13.79
N GLU A 85 -7.60 -14.99 14.75
CA GLU A 85 -7.71 -13.55 14.48
C GLU A 85 -6.48 -13.02 13.71
N ARG A 86 -5.27 -13.51 14.03
CA ARG A 86 -4.07 -13.22 13.21
C ARG A 86 -4.21 -13.68 11.77
N ALA A 87 -4.77 -14.87 11.57
CA ALA A 87 -5.00 -15.40 10.23
C ALA A 87 -6.02 -14.56 9.45
N LEU A 88 -7.09 -14.09 10.12
CA LEU A 88 -8.07 -13.18 9.51
C LEU A 88 -7.44 -11.85 9.10
N VAL A 89 -6.60 -11.22 9.95
CA VAL A 89 -5.89 -9.99 9.57
C VAL A 89 -5.03 -10.21 8.33
N ARG A 90 -4.29 -11.32 8.27
CA ARG A 90 -3.48 -11.68 7.10
C ARG A 90 -4.33 -11.95 5.85
N ALA A 91 -5.52 -12.54 6.01
CA ALA A 91 -6.47 -12.73 4.92
C ALA A 91 -6.94 -11.39 4.36
N TYR A 92 -7.35 -10.44 5.23
CA TYR A 92 -7.71 -9.08 4.80
C TYR A 92 -6.57 -8.40 4.04
N MET A 93 -5.33 -8.46 4.56
CA MET A 93 -4.16 -7.91 3.88
C MET A 93 -4.01 -8.47 2.47
N LYS A 94 -4.14 -9.81 2.33
CA LYS A 94 -4.00 -10.46 1.02
C LYS A 94 -5.18 -10.19 0.08
N GLU A 95 -6.40 -10.14 0.58
CA GLU A 95 -7.59 -9.80 -0.20
C GLU A 95 -7.49 -8.38 -0.75
N ILE A 96 -7.09 -7.43 0.08
CA ILE A 96 -6.90 -6.04 -0.34
C ILE A 96 -5.77 -5.95 -1.38
N GLU A 97 -4.64 -6.62 -1.16
CA GLU A 97 -3.54 -6.62 -2.11
C GLU A 97 -3.94 -7.23 -3.47
N LEU A 98 -4.47 -8.46 -3.44
CA LEU A 98 -4.71 -9.24 -4.65
C LEU A 98 -5.92 -8.77 -5.46
N TYR A 99 -6.98 -8.34 -4.76
CA TYR A 99 -8.28 -8.09 -5.40
C TYR A 99 -8.65 -6.62 -5.51
N ILE A 100 -7.87 -5.71 -4.87
CA ILE A 100 -8.09 -4.27 -4.92
C ILE A 100 -6.84 -3.55 -5.43
N GLU A 101 -5.70 -3.70 -4.74
CA GLU A 101 -4.50 -2.95 -5.06
C GLU A 101 -3.91 -3.34 -6.42
N LEU A 102 -3.67 -4.63 -6.67
CA LEU A 102 -3.08 -5.08 -7.93
C LEU A 102 -3.97 -4.82 -9.16
N PRO A 103 -5.28 -5.04 -9.13
CA PRO A 103 -6.16 -4.60 -10.21
C PRO A 103 -6.09 -3.10 -10.47
N ALA A 104 -6.17 -2.25 -9.42
CA ALA A 104 -6.05 -0.80 -9.57
C ALA A 104 -4.69 -0.40 -10.14
N ARG A 105 -3.61 -1.01 -9.65
CA ARG A 105 -2.23 -0.75 -10.10
C ARG A 105 -2.02 -1.02 -11.57
N SER A 106 -2.70 -2.01 -12.14
CA SER A 106 -2.64 -2.30 -13.57
C SER A 106 -3.10 -1.12 -14.42
N CYS A 107 -3.88 -0.20 -13.84
CA CYS A 107 -4.45 0.97 -14.49
C CYS A 107 -3.72 2.29 -14.17
N PHE A 108 -2.72 2.32 -13.30
CA PHE A 108 -2.05 3.55 -12.87
C PHE A 108 -1.43 4.35 -14.02
N ALA A 109 -0.92 3.67 -15.05
CA ALA A 109 -0.34 4.32 -16.21
C ALA A 109 -1.35 5.27 -16.90
N GLU A 110 -2.59 4.83 -17.09
CA GLU A 110 -3.65 5.66 -17.69
C GLU A 110 -4.27 6.61 -16.67
N ALA A 111 -4.61 6.11 -15.47
CA ALA A 111 -5.28 6.92 -14.47
C ALA A 111 -4.45 8.13 -14.00
N PHE A 112 -3.13 7.97 -13.82
CA PHE A 112 -2.33 9.01 -13.16
C PHE A 112 -1.22 9.60 -14.01
N PHE A 113 -0.75 8.88 -15.06
CA PHE A 113 0.48 9.25 -15.74
C PHE A 113 0.30 9.59 -17.22
N GLY A 114 -0.97 9.64 -17.71
CA GLY A 114 -1.27 10.03 -19.09
C GLY A 114 -0.96 8.98 -20.14
N GLY A 115 -0.74 7.73 -19.73
CA GLY A 115 -0.63 6.59 -20.62
C GLY A 115 -1.98 6.17 -21.21
N LYS A 116 -1.97 5.16 -22.07
CA LYS A 116 -3.19 4.54 -22.61
C LYS A 116 -3.05 3.03 -22.52
N LEU A 117 -4.09 2.37 -22.03
CA LEU A 117 -4.13 0.93 -21.83
C LEU A 117 -5.10 0.25 -22.81
N PRO A 118 -4.84 -0.98 -23.18
CA PRO A 118 -5.80 -1.82 -23.91
C PRO A 118 -7.11 -1.97 -23.13
N ASP A 119 -8.25 -1.95 -23.83
CA ASP A 119 -9.58 -2.04 -23.20
C ASP A 119 -9.77 -3.35 -22.42
N ALA A 120 -9.15 -4.44 -22.86
CA ALA A 120 -9.20 -5.71 -22.14
C ALA A 120 -8.61 -5.61 -20.72
N ILE A 121 -7.51 -4.85 -20.53
CA ILE A 121 -6.90 -4.62 -19.21
C ILE A 121 -7.86 -3.80 -18.34
N LYS A 122 -8.43 -2.71 -18.90
CA LYS A 122 -9.38 -1.84 -18.19
C LYS A 122 -10.65 -2.59 -17.78
N THR A 123 -11.22 -3.39 -18.70
CA THR A 123 -12.41 -4.20 -18.43
C THR A 123 -12.15 -5.18 -17.30
N LYS A 124 -11.02 -5.92 -17.37
CA LYS A 124 -10.65 -6.85 -16.30
C LYS A 124 -10.45 -6.13 -14.97
N ALA A 125 -9.72 -5.03 -14.94
CA ALA A 125 -9.46 -4.27 -13.72
C ALA A 125 -10.76 -3.72 -13.10
N ARG A 126 -11.68 -3.20 -13.93
CA ARG A 126 -13.00 -2.72 -13.48
C ARG A 126 -13.78 -3.84 -12.79
N ASP A 127 -13.84 -5.00 -13.40
CA ASP A 127 -14.64 -6.13 -12.91
C ASP A 127 -13.99 -6.72 -11.63
N ASP A 128 -12.66 -6.84 -11.60
CA ASP A 128 -11.92 -7.26 -10.42
C ASP A 128 -12.11 -6.28 -9.24
N LEU A 129 -12.05 -4.96 -9.50
CA LEU A 129 -12.27 -3.94 -8.46
C LEU A 129 -13.68 -4.03 -7.87
N LYS A 130 -14.72 -4.15 -8.71
CA LYS A 130 -16.10 -4.34 -8.22
C LYS A 130 -16.21 -5.58 -7.36
N ALA A 131 -15.65 -6.69 -7.79
CA ALA A 131 -15.65 -7.94 -7.04
C ALA A 131 -14.86 -7.84 -5.74
N GLY A 132 -13.67 -7.20 -5.75
CA GLY A 132 -12.82 -7.00 -4.60
C GLY A 132 -13.47 -6.13 -3.52
N PHE A 133 -14.07 -5.00 -3.90
CA PHE A 133 -14.80 -4.16 -2.96
C PHE A 133 -16.05 -4.85 -2.41
N ALA A 134 -16.77 -5.61 -3.22
CA ALA A 134 -17.90 -6.41 -2.75
C ALA A 134 -17.48 -7.52 -1.79
N ALA A 135 -16.32 -8.15 -2.00
CA ALA A 135 -15.75 -9.12 -1.08
C ALA A 135 -15.35 -8.48 0.25
N LEU A 136 -14.64 -7.36 0.20
CA LEU A 136 -14.24 -6.59 1.37
C LEU A 136 -15.47 -6.14 2.20
N LYS A 137 -16.53 -5.66 1.54
CA LYS A 137 -17.80 -5.29 2.20
C LYS A 137 -18.43 -6.45 2.98
N ARG A 138 -18.33 -7.68 2.46
CA ARG A 138 -18.89 -8.87 3.13
C ARG A 138 -18.02 -9.39 4.26
N HIS A 139 -16.70 -9.24 4.14
CA HIS A 139 -15.76 -9.91 5.04
C HIS A 139 -15.25 -8.98 6.14
N ALA A 140 -14.92 -7.72 5.83
CA ALA A 140 -14.37 -6.79 6.81
C ALA A 140 -15.39 -6.40 7.87
N ARG A 141 -14.93 -6.28 9.12
CA ARG A 141 -15.78 -5.95 10.27
C ARG A 141 -16.07 -4.46 10.37
N PHE A 142 -15.09 -3.60 10.07
CA PHE A 142 -15.17 -2.12 10.19
C PHE A 142 -15.76 -1.64 11.54
N ALA A 143 -15.22 -2.15 12.67
CA ALA A 143 -15.74 -1.87 14.00
C ALA A 143 -14.67 -1.39 15.00
N PRO A 144 -14.04 -0.21 14.83
CA PRO A 144 -14.04 0.71 13.70
C PRO A 144 -12.92 0.45 12.69
N TYR A 145 -12.10 -0.56 12.89
CA TYR A 145 -10.97 -0.94 12.02
C TYR A 145 -11.34 -2.13 11.12
N VAL A 146 -10.54 -2.41 10.11
CA VAL A 146 -10.82 -3.48 9.13
C VAL A 146 -11.14 -4.81 9.82
N ALA A 147 -10.33 -5.20 10.82
CA ALA A 147 -10.45 -6.50 11.49
C ALA A 147 -11.28 -6.46 12.79
N GLY A 148 -11.73 -5.30 13.25
CA GLY A 148 -12.50 -5.16 14.49
C GLY A 148 -12.21 -3.88 15.27
N ASP A 149 -11.92 -3.99 16.56
CA ASP A 149 -11.80 -2.86 17.48
C ASP A 149 -10.39 -2.25 17.57
N SER A 150 -9.39 -2.93 17.05
CA SER A 150 -7.99 -2.55 17.19
C SER A 150 -7.34 -2.29 15.83
N PHE A 151 -6.46 -1.27 15.78
CA PHE A 151 -5.64 -0.98 14.61
C PHE A 151 -4.65 -2.12 14.35
N THR A 152 -4.58 -2.58 13.11
CA THR A 152 -3.75 -3.72 12.70
C THR A 152 -3.03 -3.46 11.38
N LEU A 153 -2.19 -4.41 10.96
CA LEU A 153 -1.56 -4.38 9.63
C LEU A 153 -2.58 -4.32 8.48
N ALA A 154 -3.81 -4.84 8.68
CA ALA A 154 -4.86 -4.74 7.67
C ALA A 154 -5.28 -3.29 7.40
N ASP A 155 -5.30 -2.43 8.43
CA ASP A 155 -5.63 -1.01 8.29
C ASP A 155 -4.55 -0.24 7.54
N ILE A 156 -3.28 -0.62 7.72
CA ILE A 156 -2.15 -0.06 6.98
C ILE A 156 -2.29 -0.38 5.49
N VAL A 157 -2.54 -1.65 5.16
CA VAL A 157 -2.71 -2.08 3.77
C VAL A 157 -3.96 -1.46 3.16
N PHE A 158 -5.05 -1.38 3.93
CA PHE A 158 -6.29 -0.72 3.52
C PHE A 158 -6.06 0.74 3.15
N LEU A 159 -5.44 1.52 4.04
CA LEU A 159 -5.18 2.95 3.84
C LEU A 159 -4.46 3.25 2.52
N TYR A 160 -3.37 2.54 2.26
CA TYR A 160 -2.50 2.83 1.11
C TYR A 160 -2.89 2.11 -0.18
N SER A 161 -3.94 1.29 -0.17
CA SER A 161 -4.44 0.57 -1.33
C SER A 161 -5.81 1.04 -1.78
N VAL A 162 -6.75 1.17 -0.83
CA VAL A 162 -8.17 1.38 -1.15
C VAL A 162 -8.42 2.80 -1.67
N ASP A 163 -7.75 3.81 -1.12
CA ASP A 163 -7.86 5.19 -1.58
C ASP A 163 -7.40 5.33 -3.06
N LEU A 164 -6.25 4.75 -3.41
CA LEU A 164 -5.76 4.73 -4.79
C LEU A 164 -6.67 3.95 -5.73
N ALA A 165 -7.21 2.82 -5.27
CA ALA A 165 -8.14 2.02 -6.06
C ALA A 165 -9.46 2.75 -6.31
N ALA A 166 -9.98 3.47 -5.31
CA ALA A 166 -11.17 4.30 -5.47
C ALA A 166 -10.94 5.44 -6.47
N ALA A 167 -9.75 6.08 -6.43
CA ALA A 167 -9.38 7.10 -7.41
C ALA A 167 -9.33 6.53 -8.84
N VAL A 168 -8.74 5.35 -9.05
CA VAL A 168 -8.76 4.64 -10.35
C VAL A 168 -10.19 4.33 -10.79
N GLY A 169 -11.00 3.78 -9.87
CA GLY A 169 -12.41 3.47 -10.11
C GLY A 169 -13.19 4.70 -10.60
N LYS A 170 -13.00 5.83 -9.94
CA LYS A 170 -13.68 7.09 -10.30
C LYS A 170 -13.19 7.65 -11.63
N GLN A 171 -11.87 7.70 -11.85
CA GLN A 171 -11.29 8.34 -13.03
C GLN A 171 -11.51 7.56 -14.32
N LEU A 172 -11.41 6.23 -14.30
CA LEU A 172 -11.45 5.42 -15.51
C LEU A 172 -12.80 4.75 -15.76
N PHE A 173 -13.61 4.54 -14.73
CA PHE A 173 -14.80 3.70 -14.81
C PHE A 173 -16.07 4.40 -14.32
N ASP A 174 -15.96 5.64 -13.80
CA ASP A 174 -17.04 6.40 -13.13
C ASP A 174 -17.71 5.58 -11.99
N LEU A 175 -16.93 4.80 -11.27
CA LEU A 175 -17.39 4.00 -10.12
C LEU A 175 -17.15 4.74 -8.81
N ASP A 176 -18.16 4.78 -7.95
CA ASP A 176 -18.04 5.21 -6.55
C ASP A 176 -17.82 3.98 -5.64
N LEU A 177 -16.59 3.45 -5.67
CA LEU A 177 -16.25 2.25 -4.90
C LEU A 177 -16.29 2.45 -3.38
N LEU A 178 -15.96 3.65 -2.89
CA LEU A 178 -16.03 3.98 -1.46
C LEU A 178 -17.48 4.16 -0.99
N GLY A 179 -18.36 4.68 -1.83
CA GLY A 179 -19.80 4.73 -1.53
C GLY A 179 -20.42 3.36 -1.30
N GLU A 180 -19.85 2.30 -1.91
CA GLU A 180 -20.27 0.92 -1.66
C GLU A 180 -19.88 0.39 -0.27
N ILE A 181 -18.89 0.99 0.39
CA ILE A 181 -18.38 0.62 1.72
C ILE A 181 -18.30 1.85 2.65
N PRO A 182 -19.43 2.45 3.09
CA PRO A 182 -19.42 3.69 3.89
C PRO A 182 -18.57 3.58 5.16
N ALA A 183 -18.57 2.42 5.81
CA ALA A 183 -17.73 2.19 6.99
C ALA A 183 -16.22 2.21 6.65
N GLY A 184 -15.83 1.76 5.46
CA GLY A 184 -14.47 1.89 4.95
C GLY A 184 -14.09 3.34 4.65
N ALA A 185 -15.01 4.13 4.09
CA ALA A 185 -14.81 5.57 3.91
C ALA A 185 -14.62 6.29 5.26
N ALA A 186 -15.42 5.96 6.27
CA ALA A 186 -15.26 6.48 7.62
C ALA A 186 -13.91 6.07 8.25
N LEU A 187 -13.44 4.85 7.98
CA LEU A 187 -12.12 4.39 8.43
C LEU A 187 -11.00 5.20 7.77
N LEU A 188 -11.05 5.48 6.47
CA LEU A 188 -10.04 6.34 5.81
C LEU A 188 -9.98 7.73 6.49
N GLN A 189 -11.11 8.33 6.80
CA GLN A 189 -11.17 9.60 7.52
C GLN A 189 -10.53 9.49 8.91
N ARG A 190 -10.83 8.43 9.65
CA ARG A 190 -10.21 8.16 10.96
C ARG A 190 -8.70 8.00 10.86
N LEU A 191 -8.21 7.21 9.92
CA LEU A 191 -6.78 6.98 9.71
C LEU A 191 -6.04 8.26 9.30
N GLY A 192 -6.70 9.15 8.55
CA GLY A 192 -6.19 10.48 8.20
C GLY A 192 -5.97 11.41 9.40
N GLN A 193 -6.54 11.11 10.59
CA GLN A 193 -6.28 11.86 11.82
C GLN A 193 -5.04 11.36 12.58
N ASN A 194 -4.47 10.24 12.18
CA ASN A 194 -3.29 9.68 12.83
C ASN A 194 -2.05 10.55 12.50
N PRO A 195 -1.28 11.03 13.51
CA PRO A 195 -0.12 11.89 13.28
C PRO A 195 0.96 11.25 12.41
N ASN A 196 1.19 9.94 12.50
CA ASN A 196 2.14 9.23 11.66
C ASN A 196 1.69 9.23 10.19
N VAL A 197 0.39 9.00 9.95
CA VAL A 197 -0.21 9.08 8.61
C VAL A 197 -0.06 10.50 8.03
N GLN A 198 -0.36 11.54 8.82
CA GLN A 198 -0.21 12.93 8.41
C GLN A 198 1.24 13.29 8.05
N GLY A 199 2.20 12.84 8.86
CA GLY A 199 3.63 13.08 8.59
C GLY A 199 4.10 12.40 7.30
N ILE A 200 3.64 11.17 7.04
CA ILE A 200 3.93 10.46 5.78
C ILE A 200 3.25 11.16 4.59
N ALA A 201 1.99 11.57 4.75
CA ALA A 201 1.24 12.27 3.71
C ALA A 201 1.90 13.60 3.32
N ALA A 202 2.32 14.41 4.28
CA ALA A 202 3.01 15.68 4.03
C ALA A 202 4.26 15.49 3.17
N ARG A 203 5.08 14.45 3.48
CA ARG A 203 6.28 14.14 2.70
C ARG A 203 5.94 13.57 1.32
N ARG A 204 4.93 12.71 1.20
CA ARG A 204 4.42 12.22 -0.08
C ARG A 204 3.98 13.39 -0.97
N ASP A 205 3.18 14.30 -0.44
CA ASP A 205 2.58 15.40 -1.19
C ASP A 205 3.65 16.39 -1.68
N ALA A 206 4.67 16.64 -0.86
CA ALA A 206 5.83 17.44 -1.27
C ALA A 206 6.60 16.83 -2.46
N GLY A 207 6.65 15.49 -2.57
CA GLY A 207 7.31 14.77 -3.66
C GLY A 207 6.43 14.50 -4.89
N MET A 208 5.11 14.68 -4.78
CA MET A 208 4.14 14.20 -5.77
C MET A 208 4.29 14.88 -7.13
N ALA A 209 4.44 16.20 -7.19
CA ALA A 209 4.53 16.92 -8.46
C ALA A 209 5.73 16.48 -9.29
N GLY A 210 6.91 16.37 -8.68
CA GLY A 210 8.12 15.88 -9.34
C GLY A 210 8.01 14.43 -9.81
N PHE A 211 7.38 13.57 -8.99
CA PHE A 211 7.15 12.18 -9.34
C PHE A 211 6.22 12.04 -10.56
N ILE A 212 5.10 12.76 -10.59
CA ILE A 212 4.15 12.74 -11.72
C ILE A 212 4.83 13.22 -13.00
N ALA A 213 5.61 14.31 -12.94
CA ALA A 213 6.33 14.83 -14.09
C ALA A 213 7.32 13.79 -14.66
N ALA A 214 8.10 13.16 -13.80
CA ALA A 214 9.03 12.11 -14.20
C ALA A 214 8.34 10.86 -14.76
N ALA A 215 7.21 10.45 -14.18
CA ALA A 215 6.43 9.31 -14.65
C ALA A 215 5.80 9.57 -16.03
N ARG A 216 5.25 10.76 -16.26
CA ARG A 216 4.71 11.18 -17.56
C ARG A 216 5.79 11.21 -18.66
N ALA A 217 6.96 11.76 -18.35
CA ALA A 217 8.08 11.76 -19.29
C ALA A 217 8.50 10.34 -19.71
N ARG A 218 8.50 9.39 -18.78
CA ARG A 218 8.79 7.97 -19.08
C ARG A 218 7.73 7.32 -19.97
N VAL A 219 6.45 7.59 -19.70
CA VAL A 219 5.34 7.08 -20.53
C VAL A 219 5.43 7.61 -21.95
N GLN A 220 5.73 8.91 -22.13
CA GLN A 220 5.90 9.53 -23.46
C GLN A 220 7.12 9.01 -24.23
N ALA A 221 8.20 8.63 -23.54
CA ALA A 221 9.40 8.07 -24.17
C ALA A 221 9.25 6.59 -24.56
N ALA A 222 8.23 5.90 -24.06
CA ALA A 222 7.99 4.49 -24.30
C ALA A 222 6.89 4.22 -25.35
N GLY A 223 6.18 5.25 -25.82
CA GLY A 223 5.13 5.21 -26.85
C GLY A 223 5.61 5.79 -28.16
#